data_bd03d08131f57ed7642ec52d13d4c303
#
_entry.id   bd03d08131f57ed7642ec52d13d4c303
#
_cell.length_a   1.000
_cell.length_b   1.000
_cell.length_c   1.000
_cell.angle_alpha   90.00
_cell.angle_beta   90.00
_cell.angle_gamma   90.00
#
_symmetry.space_group_name_H-M   'P 1'
#
loop_
_entity.id
_entity.type
_entity.pdbx_description
1 polymer ?
#
loop_
_entity_poly.entity_id
_entity_poly.type
_entity_poly.pdbx_seq_one_letter_code
_entity_poly.pdbx_strand_id
1 'polypeptide(L)' 'MLIAVLQYISGYLRIRVEGYSPERFINLCSYHGIYLWNLKPCGHAYEMNISVRGFRELKHVIRKT' A
#
# COMPACT_ATOMS: atom_id res chain seq x y z
N MET A 1 -3.37 -11.43 -2.23
CA MET A 1 -3.39 -10.02 -1.79
C MET A 1 -4.17 -9.17 -2.77
N LEU A 2 -5.06 -8.36 -2.26
CA LEU A 2 -5.87 -7.47 -3.07
C LEU A 2 -5.58 -6.02 -2.68
N ILE A 3 -5.25 -5.19 -3.65
CA ILE A 3 -5.00 -3.76 -3.43
C ILE A 3 -5.97 -2.97 -4.29
N ALA A 4 -6.73 -2.09 -3.64
CA ALA A 4 -7.68 -1.22 -4.32
C ALA A 4 -7.30 0.23 -4.09
N VAL A 5 -7.35 1.03 -5.14
CA VAL A 5 -7.16 2.48 -5.02
C VAL A 5 -8.52 3.09 -4.69
N LEU A 6 -8.62 3.69 -3.51
CA LEU A 6 -9.87 4.28 -3.05
C LEU A 6 -10.00 5.73 -3.48
N GLN A 7 -8.89 6.47 -3.51
CA GLN A 7 -8.94 7.89 -3.78
C GLN A 7 -7.58 8.38 -4.24
N TYR A 8 -7.57 9.27 -5.21
CA TYR A 8 -6.38 10.02 -5.60
C TYR A 8 -6.46 11.39 -4.96
N ILE A 9 -5.44 11.72 -4.18
CA ILE A 9 -5.35 13.02 -3.50
C ILE A 9 -4.05 13.65 -3.95
N SER A 10 -4.12 14.86 -4.45
CA SER A 10 -3.00 15.64 -4.97
C SER A 10 -1.60 15.11 -4.59
N GLY A 11 -1.02 14.25 -5.43
CA GLY A 11 0.33 13.73 -5.23
C GLY A 11 0.43 12.41 -4.49
N TYR A 12 -0.68 11.88 -3.94
CA TYR A 12 -0.66 10.58 -3.27
C TYR A 12 -2.01 9.87 -3.43
N LEU A 13 -2.03 8.59 -3.05
CA LEU A 13 -3.20 7.74 -3.18
C LEU A 13 -3.62 7.20 -1.82
N ARG A 14 -4.93 7.04 -1.64
CA ARG A 14 -5.47 6.27 -0.53
C ARG A 14 -5.76 4.87 -1.05
N ILE A 15 -5.14 3.86 -0.47
CA ILE A 15 -5.31 2.47 -0.92
C ILE A 15 -5.85 1.61 0.21
N ARG A 16 -6.51 0.52 -0.19
CA ARG A 16 -6.97 -0.52 0.73
C ARG A 16 -6.26 -1.82 0.37
N VAL A 17 -5.73 -2.50 1.37
CA VAL A 17 -5.03 -3.77 1.18
C VAL A 17 -5.76 -4.86 1.96
N GLU A 18 -6.06 -5.97 1.28
CA GLU A 18 -6.73 -7.12 1.86
C GLU A 18 -5.96 -8.40 1.57
N GLY A 19 -6.11 -9.39 2.43
CA GLY A 19 -5.57 -10.72 2.18
C GLY A 19 -4.08 -10.84 2.38
N TYR A 20 -3.47 -9.92 3.14
CA TYR A 20 -2.05 -9.94 3.41
C TYR A 20 -1.80 -9.37 4.80
N SER A 21 -0.82 -9.93 5.50
CA SER A 21 -0.50 -9.44 6.83
C SER A 21 -0.04 -7.97 6.78
N PRO A 22 -0.61 -7.09 7.63
CA PRO A 22 -0.18 -5.69 7.66
C PRO A 22 1.32 -5.56 7.92
N GLU A 23 1.85 -6.37 8.82
CA GLU A 23 3.27 -6.32 9.16
C GLU A 23 4.14 -6.70 7.96
N ARG A 24 3.77 -7.75 7.24
CA ARG A 24 4.50 -8.19 6.06
C ARG A 24 4.45 -7.14 4.96
N PHE A 25 3.27 -6.54 4.77
CA PHE A 25 3.11 -5.52 3.75
C PHE A 25 3.96 -4.29 4.06
N ILE A 26 3.93 -3.84 5.31
CA ILE A 26 4.72 -2.69 5.74
C ILE A 26 6.21 -2.97 5.60
N ASN A 27 6.64 -4.18 5.98
CA ASN A 27 8.03 -4.58 5.85
C ASN A 27 8.47 -4.64 4.39
N LEU A 28 7.62 -5.17 3.52
CA LEU A 28 7.92 -5.24 2.09
C LEU A 28 8.10 -3.84 1.52
N CYS A 29 7.19 -2.93 1.83
CA CYS A 29 7.27 -1.55 1.36
C CYS A 29 8.51 -0.86 1.91
N SER A 30 8.80 -1.06 3.19
CA SER A 30 9.98 -0.48 3.81
C SER A 30 11.27 -0.97 3.16
N TYR A 31 11.32 -2.26 2.85
CA TYR A 31 12.47 -2.86 2.19
C TYR A 31 12.75 -2.20 0.82
N HIS A 32 11.71 -1.81 0.13
CA HIS A 32 11.82 -1.18 -1.20
C HIS A 32 11.82 0.34 -1.14
N GLY A 33 11.92 0.91 0.06
CA GLY A 33 11.95 2.37 0.21
C GLY A 33 10.62 3.05 -0.06
N ILE A 34 9.52 2.33 0.06
CA ILE A 34 8.17 2.86 -0.15
C ILE A 34 7.62 3.35 1.18
N TYR A 35 7.27 4.62 1.24
CA TYR A 35 6.76 5.23 2.45
C TYR A 35 5.24 5.15 2.50
N LEU A 36 4.72 4.70 3.66
CA LEU A 36 3.28 4.60 3.92
C LEU A 36 2.95 5.44 5.14
N TRP A 37 1.77 6.07 5.13
CA TRP A 37 1.34 6.86 6.29
C TRP A 37 -0.18 6.82 6.42
N ASN A 38 -0.67 7.28 7.58
CA ASN A 38 -2.11 7.27 7.93
C ASN A 38 -2.72 5.88 7.81
N LEU A 39 -2.06 4.89 8.38
CA LEU A 39 -2.58 3.53 8.40
C LEU A 39 -3.81 3.45 9.29
N LYS A 40 -4.85 2.79 8.77
CA LYS A 40 -6.10 2.63 9.49
C LYS A 40 -6.64 1.24 9.25
N PRO A 41 -6.83 0.43 10.30
CA PRO A 41 -7.46 -0.88 10.14
C PRO A 41 -8.94 -0.71 9.80
N CYS A 42 -9.44 -1.59 8.93
CA CYS A 42 -10.82 -1.53 8.48
C CYS A 42 -11.32 -2.97 8.28
N GLY A 43 -11.87 -3.58 9.32
CA GLY A 43 -12.31 -4.97 9.28
C GLY A 43 -11.14 -5.91 9.02
N HIS A 44 -11.24 -6.70 7.96
CA HIS A 44 -10.18 -7.61 7.54
C HIS A 44 -9.15 -6.93 6.63
N ALA A 45 -9.38 -5.68 6.32
CA ALA A 45 -8.51 -4.91 5.45
C ALA A 45 -7.86 -3.78 6.24
N TYR A 46 -6.95 -3.08 5.61
CA TYR A 46 -6.39 -1.86 6.18
C TYR A 46 -6.15 -0.86 5.07
N GLU A 47 -6.30 0.41 5.42
CA GLU A 47 -6.14 1.52 4.49
C GLU A 47 -4.90 2.32 4.84
N MET A 48 -4.29 2.89 3.83
CA MET A 48 -3.09 3.70 4.04
C MET A 48 -2.89 4.64 2.87
N ASN A 49 -2.09 5.67 3.11
CA ASN A 49 -1.70 6.59 2.06
C ASN A 49 -0.34 6.18 1.52
N ILE A 50 -0.18 6.30 0.21
CA ILE A 50 1.06 5.98 -0.47
C ILE A 50 1.29 7.01 -1.58
N SER A 51 2.54 7.42 -1.79
CA SER A 51 2.84 8.34 -2.86
C SER A 51 2.61 7.68 -4.22
N VAL A 52 2.37 8.49 -5.25
CA VAL A 52 2.21 7.98 -6.61
C VAL A 52 3.46 7.18 -7.02
N ARG A 53 4.63 7.71 -6.73
CA ARG A 53 5.89 7.04 -7.02
C ARG A 53 5.99 5.70 -6.26
N GLY A 54 5.64 5.72 -4.99
CA GLY A 54 5.64 4.50 -4.17
C GLY A 54 4.68 3.45 -4.70
N PHE A 55 3.52 3.87 -5.18
CA PHE A 55 2.55 2.96 -5.74
C PHE A 55 3.07 2.29 -7.03
N ARG A 56 3.75 3.05 -7.87
CA ARG A 56 4.38 2.49 -9.07
C ARG A 56 5.43 1.44 -8.71
N GLU A 57 6.25 1.75 -7.73
CA GLU A 57 7.26 0.82 -7.25
C GLU A 57 6.62 -0.45 -6.69
N LEU A 58 5.55 -0.28 -5.92
CA LEU A 58 4.81 -1.39 -5.35
C LEU A 58 4.26 -2.32 -6.44
N LYS A 59 3.76 -1.76 -7.53
CA LYS A 59 3.27 -2.57 -8.65
C LYS A 59 4.37 -3.45 -9.24
N HIS A 60 5.57 -2.91 -9.37
CA HIS A 60 6.71 -3.69 -9.86
C HIS A 60 7.08 -4.82 -8.90
N VAL A 61 7.09 -4.52 -7.62
CA VAL A 61 7.42 -5.51 -6.59
C VAL A 61 6.42 -6.66 -6.61
N ILE A 62 5.14 -6.35 -6.69
CA ILE A 62 4.08 -7.35 -6.70
C ILE A 62 4.15 -8.22 -7.94
N ARG A 63 4.46 -7.64 -9.08
CA ARG A 63 4.55 -8.39 -10.34
C ARG A 63 5.66 -9.42 -10.37
N LYS A 64 6.72 -9.19 -9.59
CA LYS A 64 7.86 -10.10 -9.56
C LYS A 64 7.65 -11.29 -8.63
N THR A 65 6.62 -11.25 -7.84
CA THR A 65 6.25 -12.33 -6.94
C THR A 65 5.01 -13.03 -7.45
#